data_3342a5cb254bdb94363db7bf834715f9
#
_entry.id   3342a5cb254bdb94363db7bf834715f9
#
_cell.length_a   1.000
_cell.length_b   1.000
_cell.length_c   1.000
_cell.angle_alpha   90.00
_cell.angle_beta   90.00
_cell.angle_gamma   90.00
#
_symmetry.space_group_name_H-M   'P 1'
#
loop_
_entity.id
_entity.type
_entity.pdbx_description
1 polymer ?
#
loop_
_entity_poly.entity_id
_entity_poly.type
_entity_poly.pdbx_seq_one_letter_code
_entity_poly.pdbx_strand_id
1 'polypeptide(L)'
;MTARRNRSCAILLNMRALPRPAALLFLVLFPAVVAAQEANPDELLKHAIEEQQHGDFSAAIRDYRRVLELRPNEVEAKVNLGAALAHVGQFDEAIATYRSALTSLKDKNPVLLNLALAYYKKGDFEHAREQFEIAHDAQPNALQVVILLGDSDLRTGRSDAALSLLEPLESKYSQNMDFEYVLGSALINTKGRRREGVARMEKVAKAGSGADAYMIAGATLLQLNEYEPARGDLEQALRLNPRLPGLYTLVGTARDKTGDVKDAETAFREALKTNPDDFEANLYLGAILYKRRDLDEAKGYLDRALRLKPSDSMARYEAAMLKSTSGDYETAARELELLVKDDPDWLEPHVELATLYYRLHRPEDGAKERQIVDSLTAKQQAQGPGK
;
A
#
# COMPACT_ATOMS: atom_id res chain seq x y z
N MET A 1 -7.54 44.59 19.72
CA MET A 1 -7.67 46.04 19.45
C MET A 1 -8.34 46.18 18.11
N THR A 2 -9.58 46.47 18.18
CA THR A 2 -10.32 47.67 17.67
C THR A 2 -10.37 47.75 16.17
N ALA A 3 -11.45 47.43 15.52
CA ALA A 3 -12.80 48.02 15.56
C ALA A 3 -13.00 49.19 14.60
N ARG A 4 -14.11 49.09 13.92
CA ARG A 4 -15.14 50.06 13.51
C ARG A 4 -15.21 50.35 12.00
N ARG A 5 -16.36 50.05 11.40
CA ARG A 5 -17.67 50.76 11.37
C ARG A 5 -17.57 52.10 10.68
N ASN A 6 -18.35 52.37 9.64
CA ASN A 6 -19.72 52.94 9.68
C ASN A 6 -20.17 53.29 8.26
N ARG A 7 -21.39 52.95 7.86
CA ARG A 7 -22.67 53.74 7.91
C ARG A 7 -22.68 54.89 6.91
N SER A 8 -23.57 54.93 6.01
CA SER A 8 -25.01 55.20 6.01
C SER A 8 -25.35 56.57 5.40
N CYS A 9 -26.53 56.64 4.87
CA CYS A 9 -27.46 57.73 4.59
C CYS A 9 -27.53 58.16 3.14
N ALA A 10 -28.56 57.91 2.40
CA ALA A 10 -29.99 58.29 2.47
C ALA A 10 -30.25 59.79 2.31
N ILE A 11 -31.25 60.08 1.53
CA ILE A 11 -32.27 61.18 1.55
C ILE A 11 -32.51 61.67 0.11
N LEU A 12 -33.61 61.34 -0.46
CA LEU A 12 -34.98 61.89 -0.49
C LEU A 12 -35.22 63.11 -1.39
N LEU A 13 -36.34 63.02 -2.07
CA LEU A 13 -37.37 63.95 -2.50
C LEU A 13 -37.09 64.72 -3.80
N ASN A 14 -38.04 64.97 -4.68
CA ASN A 14 -39.47 65.10 -4.75
C ASN A 14 -39.94 65.26 -6.21
N MET A 15 -40.97 64.58 -6.64
CA MET A 15 -42.33 64.97 -7.05
C MET A 15 -42.54 65.90 -8.22
N ARG A 16 -43.52 65.44 -9.02
CA ARG A 16 -44.51 66.10 -9.88
C ARG A 16 -44.13 66.26 -11.34
N ALA A 17 -44.93 66.00 -12.34
CA ALA A 17 -46.37 65.76 -12.48
C ALA A 17 -46.65 65.10 -13.84
N LEU A 18 -47.73 64.35 -13.92
CA LEU A 18 -48.46 63.81 -15.09
C LEU A 18 -49.02 64.95 -15.98
N PRO A 19 -49.69 64.73 -17.20
CA PRO A 19 -50.25 63.49 -17.73
C PRO A 19 -50.27 63.31 -19.27
N ARG A 20 -50.42 62.03 -19.71
CA ARG A 20 -51.31 61.50 -20.83
C ARG A 20 -50.96 61.73 -22.29
N PRO A 21 -51.44 60.88 -23.28
CA PRO A 21 -52.11 59.57 -23.18
C PRO A 21 -51.49 58.44 -24.05
N ALA A 22 -51.77 57.24 -23.65
CA ALA A 22 -52.06 56.01 -24.36
C ALA A 22 -51.70 55.82 -25.84
N ALA A 23 -50.80 54.88 -26.07
CA ALA A 23 -50.93 53.95 -27.19
C ALA A 23 -50.67 52.55 -26.66
N LEU A 24 -51.74 51.78 -26.53
CA LEU A 24 -51.71 50.36 -26.25
C LEU A 24 -51.09 49.64 -27.47
N LEU A 25 -49.79 49.37 -27.43
CA LEU A 25 -49.16 48.36 -28.30
C LEU A 25 -49.31 47.02 -27.61
N PHE A 26 -50.26 46.21 -28.00
CA PHE A 26 -50.31 44.78 -27.66
C PHE A 26 -49.14 44.12 -28.33
N LEU A 27 -48.04 43.97 -27.57
CA LEU A 27 -46.96 43.08 -27.93
C LEU A 27 -47.47 41.69 -27.62
N VAL A 28 -47.98 41.00 -28.62
CA VAL A 28 -48.21 39.57 -28.55
C VAL A 28 -46.84 38.92 -28.46
N LEU A 29 -46.38 38.59 -27.19
CA LEU A 29 -45.29 37.71 -26.94
C LEU A 29 -45.77 36.33 -27.40
N PHE A 30 -45.43 35.97 -28.65
CA PHE A 30 -45.36 34.56 -29.01
C PHE A 30 -44.26 33.97 -28.17
N PRO A 31 -44.56 32.98 -27.29
CA PRO A 31 -43.49 32.17 -26.77
C PRO A 31 -42.91 31.46 -27.99
N ALA A 32 -41.69 31.82 -28.37
CA ALA A 32 -40.90 30.97 -29.22
C ALA A 32 -40.72 29.67 -28.45
N VAL A 33 -41.60 28.73 -28.71
CA VAL A 33 -41.36 27.32 -28.41
C VAL A 33 -40.15 26.97 -29.28
N VAL A 34 -38.96 27.17 -28.74
CA VAL A 34 -37.78 26.49 -29.25
C VAL A 34 -38.12 25.03 -29.09
N ALA A 35 -38.62 24.40 -30.16
CA ALA A 35 -38.71 22.97 -30.23
C ALA A 35 -37.28 22.47 -29.97
N ALA A 36 -37.02 22.04 -28.74
CA ALA A 36 -35.81 21.30 -28.45
C ALA A 36 -35.85 20.13 -29.43
N GLN A 37 -34.98 20.16 -30.41
CA GLN A 37 -34.83 19.09 -31.38
C GLN A 37 -34.60 17.86 -30.54
N GLU A 38 -35.55 16.92 -30.50
CA GLU A 38 -35.43 15.70 -29.70
C GLU A 38 -34.14 15.06 -30.12
N ALA A 39 -33.19 15.02 -29.18
CA ALA A 39 -31.88 14.50 -29.46
C ALA A 39 -32.02 13.03 -29.91
N ASN A 40 -31.61 12.77 -31.13
CA ASN A 40 -31.66 11.42 -31.69
C ASN A 40 -30.71 10.51 -30.91
N PRO A 41 -31.19 9.47 -30.20
CA PRO A 41 -30.35 8.61 -29.40
C PRO A 41 -29.23 7.91 -30.19
N ASP A 42 -29.45 7.63 -31.46
CA ASP A 42 -28.44 6.96 -32.31
C ASP A 42 -27.31 7.93 -32.69
N GLU A 43 -27.62 9.21 -32.94
CA GLU A 43 -26.61 10.24 -33.17
C GLU A 43 -25.83 10.57 -31.89
N LEU A 44 -26.50 10.61 -30.72
CA LEU A 44 -25.86 10.79 -29.44
C LEU A 44 -24.92 9.63 -29.12
N LEU A 45 -25.35 8.38 -29.36
CA LEU A 45 -24.52 7.20 -29.12
C LEU A 45 -23.26 7.23 -30.00
N LYS A 46 -23.44 7.55 -31.29
CA LYS A 46 -22.32 7.68 -32.22
C LYS A 46 -21.35 8.77 -31.77
N HIS A 47 -21.85 9.95 -31.41
CA HIS A 47 -21.04 11.07 -30.92
C HIS A 47 -20.28 10.69 -29.63
N ALA A 48 -20.94 10.02 -28.67
CA ALA A 48 -20.31 9.57 -27.45
C ALA A 48 -19.16 8.58 -27.72
N ILE A 49 -19.32 7.67 -28.70
CA ILE A 49 -18.26 6.74 -29.12
C ILE A 49 -17.09 7.52 -29.76
N GLU A 50 -17.36 8.50 -30.60
CA GLU A 50 -16.33 9.35 -31.22
C GLU A 50 -15.56 10.15 -30.17
N GLU A 51 -16.24 10.77 -29.20
CA GLU A 51 -15.62 11.50 -28.08
C GLU A 51 -14.74 10.58 -27.22
N GLN A 52 -15.22 9.38 -26.92
CA GLN A 52 -14.42 8.39 -26.18
C GLN A 52 -13.15 7.99 -26.95
N GLN A 53 -13.25 7.80 -28.27
CA GLN A 53 -12.09 7.48 -29.11
C GLN A 53 -11.07 8.64 -29.20
N HIS A 54 -11.54 9.89 -29.13
CA HIS A 54 -10.69 11.08 -29.07
C HIS A 54 -10.15 11.36 -27.66
N GLY A 55 -10.58 10.57 -26.64
CA GLY A 55 -10.12 10.72 -25.26
C GLY A 55 -10.90 11.73 -24.42
N ASP A 56 -11.96 12.36 -24.96
CA ASP A 56 -12.85 13.20 -24.16
C ASP A 56 -13.90 12.34 -23.45
N PHE A 57 -13.43 11.62 -22.43
CA PHE A 57 -14.29 10.77 -21.60
C PHE A 57 -15.38 11.54 -20.88
N SER A 58 -15.16 12.84 -20.59
CA SER A 58 -16.15 13.68 -19.92
C SER A 58 -17.34 13.98 -20.84
N ALA A 59 -17.09 14.30 -22.12
CA ALA A 59 -18.13 14.47 -23.12
C ALA A 59 -18.85 13.14 -23.38
N ALA A 60 -18.10 12.06 -23.61
CA ALA A 60 -18.65 10.73 -23.83
C ALA A 60 -19.60 10.29 -22.70
N ILE A 61 -19.20 10.46 -21.43
CA ILE A 61 -20.03 10.13 -20.25
C ILE A 61 -21.35 10.92 -20.27
N ARG A 62 -21.33 12.22 -20.58
CA ARG A 62 -22.56 13.02 -20.65
C ARG A 62 -23.51 12.49 -21.71
N ASP A 63 -22.98 12.18 -22.89
CA ASP A 63 -23.78 11.75 -24.03
C ASP A 63 -24.31 10.31 -23.83
N TYR A 64 -23.51 9.39 -23.30
CA TYR A 64 -23.99 8.05 -22.90
C TYR A 64 -25.12 8.14 -21.86
N ARG A 65 -24.99 9.00 -20.84
CA ARG A 65 -26.06 9.21 -19.87
C ARG A 65 -27.32 9.74 -20.54
N ARG A 66 -27.18 10.65 -21.50
CA ARG A 66 -28.34 11.19 -22.27
C ARG A 66 -28.98 10.10 -23.14
N VAL A 67 -28.19 9.23 -23.76
CA VAL A 67 -28.72 8.03 -24.46
C VAL A 67 -29.53 7.17 -23.52
N LEU A 68 -29.03 6.90 -22.31
CA LEU A 68 -29.71 6.06 -21.32
C LEU A 68 -30.94 6.70 -20.68
N GLU A 69 -31.04 8.02 -20.65
CA GLU A 69 -32.27 8.72 -20.29
C GLU A 69 -33.38 8.48 -21.34
N LEU A 70 -33.03 8.46 -22.62
CA LEU A 70 -33.95 8.22 -23.72
C LEU A 70 -34.23 6.76 -23.98
N ARG A 71 -33.21 5.90 -23.81
CA ARG A 71 -33.25 4.44 -23.99
C ARG A 71 -32.60 3.72 -22.79
N PRO A 72 -33.30 3.53 -21.67
CA PRO A 72 -32.72 2.95 -20.44
C PRO A 72 -32.13 1.54 -20.57
N ASN A 73 -32.52 0.82 -21.61
CA ASN A 73 -32.07 -0.55 -21.87
C ASN A 73 -31.04 -0.67 -23.00
N GLU A 74 -30.46 0.46 -23.46
CA GLU A 74 -29.42 0.45 -24.48
C GLU A 74 -28.13 -0.15 -23.90
N VAL A 75 -27.87 -1.41 -24.25
CA VAL A 75 -26.76 -2.19 -23.66
C VAL A 75 -25.40 -1.63 -24.08
N GLU A 76 -25.27 -1.24 -25.33
CA GLU A 76 -24.02 -0.68 -25.84
C GLU A 76 -23.66 0.62 -25.11
N ALA A 77 -24.63 1.50 -24.89
CA ALA A 77 -24.43 2.71 -24.11
C ALA A 77 -24.02 2.41 -22.66
N LYS A 78 -24.62 1.39 -22.01
CA LYS A 78 -24.22 1.00 -20.66
C LYS A 78 -22.78 0.47 -20.61
N VAL A 79 -22.40 -0.40 -21.54
CA VAL A 79 -21.05 -0.99 -21.56
C VAL A 79 -20.01 0.10 -21.80
N ASN A 80 -20.24 1.00 -22.76
CA ASN A 80 -19.31 2.07 -23.09
C ASN A 80 -19.25 3.14 -21.98
N LEU A 81 -20.39 3.48 -21.37
CA LEU A 81 -20.44 4.35 -20.18
C LEU A 81 -19.60 3.75 -19.05
N GLY A 82 -19.77 2.45 -18.75
CA GLY A 82 -18.97 1.78 -17.75
C GLY A 82 -17.47 1.86 -18.03
N ALA A 83 -17.07 1.70 -19.29
CA ALA A 83 -15.67 1.79 -19.71
C ALA A 83 -15.12 3.22 -19.55
N ALA A 84 -15.88 4.23 -19.98
CA ALA A 84 -15.51 5.65 -19.83
C ALA A 84 -15.40 6.04 -18.36
N LEU A 85 -16.35 5.63 -17.50
CA LEU A 85 -16.32 5.85 -16.06
C LEU A 85 -15.12 5.19 -15.39
N ALA A 86 -14.82 3.94 -15.76
CA ALA A 86 -13.65 3.23 -15.24
C ALA A 86 -12.34 3.92 -15.65
N HIS A 87 -12.28 4.47 -16.86
CA HIS A 87 -11.11 5.22 -17.35
C HIS A 87 -10.83 6.48 -16.51
N VAL A 88 -11.87 7.21 -16.12
CA VAL A 88 -11.75 8.42 -15.28
C VAL A 88 -11.72 8.12 -13.78
N GLY A 89 -11.62 6.84 -13.39
CA GLY A 89 -11.50 6.43 -11.99
C GLY A 89 -12.82 6.40 -11.19
N GLN A 90 -13.97 6.57 -11.84
CA GLN A 90 -15.30 6.49 -11.20
C GLN A 90 -15.77 5.04 -11.11
N PHE A 91 -15.01 4.23 -10.35
CA PHE A 91 -15.18 2.77 -10.33
C PHE A 91 -16.53 2.32 -9.76
N ASP A 92 -17.08 3.00 -8.75
CA ASP A 92 -18.37 2.62 -8.16
C ASP A 92 -19.50 2.72 -9.19
N GLU A 93 -19.54 3.82 -9.94
CA GLU A 93 -20.55 4.03 -10.98
C GLU A 93 -20.32 3.09 -12.18
N ALA A 94 -19.07 2.86 -12.56
CA ALA A 94 -18.72 1.90 -13.61
C ALA A 94 -19.22 0.48 -13.26
N ILE A 95 -18.97 0.02 -12.03
CA ILE A 95 -19.43 -1.27 -11.51
C ILE A 95 -20.96 -1.36 -11.57
N ALA A 96 -21.68 -0.35 -11.07
CA ALA A 96 -23.14 -0.31 -11.11
C ALA A 96 -23.66 -0.38 -12.55
N THR A 97 -23.03 0.34 -13.46
CA THR A 97 -23.38 0.40 -14.88
C THR A 97 -23.14 -0.95 -15.58
N TYR A 98 -21.99 -1.60 -15.36
CA TYR A 98 -21.71 -2.93 -15.89
C TYR A 98 -22.67 -4.00 -15.33
N ARG A 99 -22.97 -3.96 -14.03
CA ARG A 99 -23.96 -4.87 -13.43
C ARG A 99 -25.33 -4.70 -14.07
N SER A 100 -25.75 -3.47 -14.36
CA SER A 100 -26.99 -3.19 -15.09
C SER A 100 -26.97 -3.73 -16.54
N ALA A 101 -25.82 -3.60 -17.24
CA ALA A 101 -25.66 -4.15 -18.59
C ALA A 101 -25.78 -5.68 -18.61
N LEU A 102 -25.18 -6.38 -17.62
CA LEU A 102 -25.18 -7.83 -17.53
C LEU A 102 -26.58 -8.44 -17.40
N THR A 103 -27.57 -7.70 -16.90
CA THR A 103 -28.95 -8.20 -16.80
C THR A 103 -29.63 -8.41 -18.15
N SER A 104 -29.14 -7.72 -19.19
CA SER A 104 -29.75 -7.72 -20.53
C SER A 104 -28.93 -8.45 -21.59
N LEU A 105 -27.73 -8.94 -21.22
CA LEU A 105 -26.82 -9.61 -22.15
C LEU A 105 -27.02 -11.13 -22.17
N LYS A 106 -27.00 -11.72 -23.37
CA LYS A 106 -26.92 -13.18 -23.57
C LYS A 106 -25.50 -13.68 -23.35
N ASP A 107 -24.53 -13.06 -24.02
CA ASP A 107 -23.11 -13.28 -23.78
C ASP A 107 -22.58 -12.22 -22.80
N LYS A 108 -22.22 -12.68 -21.62
CA LYS A 108 -21.77 -11.83 -20.51
C LYS A 108 -20.25 -11.64 -20.48
N ASN A 109 -19.49 -12.50 -21.15
CA ASN A 109 -18.04 -12.60 -21.00
C ASN A 109 -17.27 -11.30 -21.22
N PRO A 110 -17.53 -10.49 -22.28
CA PRO A 110 -16.81 -9.25 -22.49
C PRO A 110 -17.02 -8.22 -21.38
N VAL A 111 -18.23 -8.19 -20.81
CA VAL A 111 -18.58 -7.23 -19.75
C VAL A 111 -18.10 -7.70 -18.38
N LEU A 112 -18.09 -9.04 -18.13
CA LEU A 112 -17.53 -9.61 -16.90
C LEU A 112 -16.05 -9.26 -16.72
N LEU A 113 -15.26 -9.30 -17.78
CA LEU A 113 -13.85 -8.90 -17.71
C LEU A 113 -13.70 -7.41 -17.35
N ASN A 114 -14.50 -6.53 -17.96
CA ASN A 114 -14.49 -5.12 -17.65
C ASN A 114 -14.95 -4.83 -16.21
N LEU A 115 -15.97 -5.57 -15.74
CA LEU A 115 -16.44 -5.49 -14.36
C LEU A 115 -15.36 -5.96 -13.37
N ALA A 116 -14.68 -7.07 -13.68
CA ALA A 116 -13.56 -7.58 -12.88
C ALA A 116 -12.42 -6.56 -12.78
N LEU A 117 -12.05 -5.96 -13.91
CA LEU A 117 -11.04 -4.90 -13.96
C LEU A 117 -11.46 -3.64 -13.18
N ALA A 118 -12.74 -3.26 -13.19
CA ALA A 118 -13.24 -2.15 -12.41
C ALA A 118 -13.15 -2.42 -10.89
N TYR A 119 -13.53 -3.62 -10.44
CA TYR A 119 -13.33 -4.05 -9.05
C TYR A 119 -11.84 -4.08 -8.68
N TYR A 120 -10.99 -4.64 -9.53
CA TYR A 120 -9.55 -4.73 -9.31
C TYR A 120 -8.92 -3.34 -9.15
N LYS A 121 -9.22 -2.40 -10.05
CA LYS A 121 -8.71 -1.02 -9.99
C LYS A 121 -9.26 -0.24 -8.80
N LYS A 122 -10.46 -0.56 -8.32
CA LYS A 122 -11.04 -0.03 -7.09
C LYS A 122 -10.30 -0.55 -5.84
N GLY A 123 -9.59 -1.67 -5.94
CA GLY A 123 -8.98 -2.38 -4.82
C GLY A 123 -9.92 -3.38 -4.14
N ASP A 124 -11.07 -3.66 -4.72
CA ASP A 124 -12.02 -4.68 -4.26
C ASP A 124 -11.65 -6.04 -4.86
N PHE A 125 -10.55 -6.61 -4.32
CA PHE A 125 -9.94 -7.82 -4.89
C PHE A 125 -10.80 -9.07 -4.70
N GLU A 126 -11.67 -9.13 -3.70
CA GLU A 126 -12.58 -10.27 -3.53
C GLU A 126 -13.59 -10.35 -4.67
N HIS A 127 -14.31 -9.25 -4.97
CA HIS A 127 -15.23 -9.24 -6.09
C HIS A 127 -14.51 -9.33 -7.44
N ALA A 128 -13.31 -8.73 -7.57
CA ALA A 128 -12.50 -8.87 -8.77
C ALA A 128 -12.18 -10.35 -9.05
N ARG A 129 -11.71 -11.08 -8.03
CA ARG A 129 -11.42 -12.51 -8.08
C ARG A 129 -12.62 -13.32 -8.56
N GLU A 130 -13.80 -13.10 -7.95
CA GLU A 130 -15.03 -13.82 -8.35
C GLU A 130 -15.36 -13.62 -9.85
N GLN A 131 -15.20 -12.39 -10.35
CA GLN A 131 -15.49 -12.12 -11.76
C GLN A 131 -14.39 -12.66 -12.70
N PHE A 132 -13.11 -12.62 -12.27
CA PHE A 132 -12.02 -13.23 -13.02
C PHE A 132 -12.11 -14.76 -13.04
N GLU A 133 -12.59 -15.40 -11.97
CA GLU A 133 -12.83 -16.85 -11.93
C GLU A 133 -13.87 -17.27 -12.98
N ILE A 134 -14.98 -16.55 -13.09
CA ILE A 134 -15.98 -16.78 -14.14
C ILE A 134 -15.38 -16.56 -15.55
N ALA A 135 -14.56 -15.52 -15.71
CA ALA A 135 -13.90 -15.28 -16.99
C ALA A 135 -12.85 -16.35 -17.33
N HIS A 136 -12.15 -16.88 -16.32
CA HIS A 136 -11.20 -17.97 -16.46
C HIS A 136 -11.89 -19.29 -16.86
N ASP A 137 -13.01 -19.62 -16.25
CA ASP A 137 -13.81 -20.81 -16.60
C ASP A 137 -14.26 -20.76 -18.06
N ALA A 138 -14.62 -19.57 -18.56
CA ALA A 138 -14.98 -19.38 -19.97
C ALA A 138 -13.77 -19.44 -20.91
N GLN A 139 -12.60 -18.97 -20.46
CA GLN A 139 -11.36 -18.89 -21.25
C GLN A 139 -10.12 -19.29 -20.43
N PRO A 140 -9.92 -20.58 -20.13
CA PRO A 140 -8.87 -21.03 -19.22
C PRO A 140 -7.43 -20.67 -19.62
N ASN A 141 -7.22 -20.37 -20.89
CA ASN A 141 -5.92 -20.04 -21.46
C ASN A 141 -5.71 -18.53 -21.74
N ALA A 142 -6.64 -17.68 -21.30
CA ALA A 142 -6.49 -16.24 -21.44
C ALA A 142 -5.44 -15.71 -20.43
N LEU A 143 -4.19 -15.54 -20.88
CA LEU A 143 -3.06 -15.20 -20.00
C LEU A 143 -3.34 -14.02 -19.08
N GLN A 144 -3.93 -12.95 -19.59
CA GLN A 144 -4.23 -11.77 -18.79
C GLN A 144 -5.23 -12.08 -17.65
N VAL A 145 -6.24 -12.92 -17.93
CA VAL A 145 -7.21 -13.35 -16.90
C VAL A 145 -6.51 -14.21 -15.85
N VAL A 146 -5.66 -15.15 -16.26
CA VAL A 146 -4.85 -15.99 -15.36
C VAL A 146 -3.98 -15.13 -14.42
N ILE A 147 -3.26 -14.15 -14.97
CA ILE A 147 -2.39 -13.26 -14.19
C ILE A 147 -3.21 -12.45 -13.19
N LEU A 148 -4.32 -11.83 -13.62
CA LEU A 148 -5.14 -10.98 -12.76
C LEU A 148 -5.91 -11.78 -11.71
N LEU A 149 -6.35 -13.00 -12.02
CA LEU A 149 -6.94 -13.91 -11.05
C LEU A 149 -5.91 -14.31 -10.00
N GLY A 150 -4.71 -14.74 -10.42
CA GLY A 150 -3.63 -15.09 -9.51
C GLY A 150 -3.19 -13.93 -8.62
N ASP A 151 -3.08 -12.70 -9.15
CA ASP A 151 -2.78 -11.52 -8.32
C ASP A 151 -3.94 -11.19 -7.36
N SER A 152 -5.20 -11.35 -7.79
CA SER A 152 -6.36 -11.16 -6.91
C SER A 152 -6.38 -12.19 -5.77
N ASP A 153 -6.02 -13.45 -6.04
CA ASP A 153 -5.85 -14.48 -5.00
C ASP A 153 -4.76 -14.08 -4.00
N LEU A 154 -3.61 -13.59 -4.47
CA LEU A 154 -2.53 -13.13 -3.60
C LEU A 154 -2.97 -11.96 -2.70
N ARG A 155 -3.66 -10.97 -3.25
CA ARG A 155 -4.13 -9.80 -2.51
C ARG A 155 -5.21 -10.14 -1.49
N THR A 156 -5.89 -11.27 -1.67
CA THR A 156 -6.89 -11.81 -0.73
C THR A 156 -6.32 -12.89 0.19
N GLY A 157 -4.98 -13.09 0.17
CA GLY A 157 -4.28 -14.02 1.06
C GLY A 157 -4.38 -15.49 0.63
N ARG A 158 -4.80 -15.78 -0.61
CA ARG A 158 -5.00 -17.13 -1.14
C ARG A 158 -3.81 -17.62 -1.97
N SER A 159 -2.61 -17.61 -1.40
CA SER A 159 -1.38 -17.98 -2.13
C SER A 159 -1.42 -19.40 -2.70
N ASP A 160 -2.03 -20.35 -1.99
CA ASP A 160 -2.16 -21.74 -2.47
C ASP A 160 -3.10 -21.84 -3.69
N ALA A 161 -4.16 -21.00 -3.75
CA ALA A 161 -5.04 -20.95 -4.92
C ALA A 161 -4.29 -20.36 -6.13
N ALA A 162 -3.54 -19.27 -5.91
CA ALA A 162 -2.69 -18.69 -6.94
C ALA A 162 -1.69 -19.71 -7.49
N LEU A 163 -1.02 -20.50 -6.63
CA LEU A 163 -0.09 -21.54 -7.08
C LEU A 163 -0.80 -22.62 -7.87
N SER A 164 -1.94 -23.12 -7.38
CA SER A 164 -2.74 -24.15 -8.09
C SER A 164 -3.18 -23.70 -9.48
N LEU A 165 -3.42 -22.41 -9.67
CA LEU A 165 -3.75 -21.80 -10.95
C LEU A 165 -2.53 -21.67 -11.85
N LEU A 166 -1.40 -21.21 -11.32
CA LEU A 166 -0.24 -20.75 -12.12
C LEU A 166 0.73 -21.90 -12.45
N GLU A 167 1.05 -22.79 -11.51
CA GLU A 167 2.06 -23.83 -11.71
C GLU A 167 1.80 -24.75 -12.92
N PRO A 168 0.57 -25.21 -13.22
CA PRO A 168 0.31 -26.01 -14.41
C PRO A 168 0.60 -25.28 -15.72
N LEU A 169 0.62 -23.94 -15.68
CA LEU A 169 0.81 -23.08 -16.84
C LEU A 169 2.24 -22.55 -16.98
N GLU A 170 3.12 -22.86 -16.04
CA GLU A 170 4.49 -22.35 -15.99
C GLU A 170 5.27 -22.65 -17.29
N SER A 171 5.25 -23.89 -17.75
CA SER A 171 5.98 -24.27 -18.99
C SER A 171 5.54 -23.48 -20.21
N LYS A 172 4.28 -23.05 -20.24
CA LYS A 172 3.69 -22.30 -21.34
C LYS A 172 4.04 -20.81 -21.29
N TYR A 173 4.10 -20.23 -20.08
CA TYR A 173 4.21 -18.79 -19.89
C TYR A 173 5.50 -18.33 -19.19
N SER A 174 6.49 -19.21 -19.06
CA SER A 174 7.79 -18.92 -18.41
C SER A 174 8.58 -17.75 -18.99
N GLN A 175 8.25 -17.26 -20.19
CA GLN A 175 8.87 -16.07 -20.78
C GLN A 175 8.07 -14.78 -20.57
N ASN A 176 6.89 -14.86 -19.98
CA ASN A 176 6.10 -13.69 -19.64
C ASN A 176 6.45 -13.20 -18.23
N MET A 177 6.95 -11.98 -18.11
CA MET A 177 7.46 -11.46 -16.84
C MET A 177 6.35 -11.11 -15.85
N ASP A 178 5.17 -10.73 -16.31
CA ASP A 178 4.03 -10.48 -15.42
C ASP A 178 3.54 -11.80 -14.79
N PHE A 179 3.53 -12.89 -15.57
CA PHE A 179 3.24 -14.22 -15.08
C PHE A 179 4.28 -14.69 -14.04
N GLU A 180 5.57 -14.54 -14.38
CA GLU A 180 6.68 -14.89 -13.47
C GLU A 180 6.65 -14.08 -12.18
N TYR A 181 6.26 -12.80 -12.25
CA TYR A 181 6.10 -11.93 -11.07
C TYR A 181 5.00 -12.44 -10.12
N VAL A 182 3.83 -12.79 -10.66
CA VAL A 182 2.71 -13.29 -9.85
C VAL A 182 3.03 -14.67 -9.29
N LEU A 183 3.62 -15.56 -10.08
CA LEU A 183 4.08 -16.88 -9.62
C LEU A 183 5.14 -16.75 -8.53
N GLY A 184 6.15 -15.89 -8.74
CA GLY A 184 7.19 -15.61 -7.75
C GLY A 184 6.62 -15.06 -6.42
N SER A 185 5.65 -14.15 -6.52
CA SER A 185 4.94 -13.61 -5.34
C SER A 185 4.18 -14.71 -4.57
N ALA A 186 3.51 -15.62 -5.30
CA ALA A 186 2.82 -16.76 -4.69
C ALA A 186 3.79 -17.68 -3.94
N LEU A 187 4.91 -18.00 -4.56
CA LEU A 187 5.97 -18.84 -3.98
C LEU A 187 6.59 -18.20 -2.72
N ILE A 188 6.84 -16.88 -2.73
CA ILE A 188 7.35 -16.13 -1.56
C ILE A 188 6.41 -16.25 -0.36
N ASN A 189 5.10 -16.20 -0.59
CA ASN A 189 4.09 -16.28 0.45
C ASN A 189 3.80 -17.72 0.92
N THR A 190 4.39 -18.72 0.26
CA THR A 190 4.20 -20.13 0.59
C THR A 190 5.35 -20.64 1.47
N LYS A 191 5.00 -21.28 2.59
CA LYS A 191 5.99 -21.82 3.54
C LYS A 191 6.90 -22.84 2.84
N GLY A 192 8.21 -22.68 3.01
CA GLY A 192 9.22 -23.59 2.44
C GLY A 192 9.57 -23.33 0.97
N ARG A 193 8.88 -22.40 0.28
CA ARG A 193 9.13 -22.13 -1.16
C ARG A 193 9.65 -20.73 -1.43
N ARG A 194 9.93 -19.94 -0.39
CA ARG A 194 10.38 -18.54 -0.52
C ARG A 194 11.59 -18.38 -1.42
N ARG A 195 12.55 -19.32 -1.34
CA ARG A 195 13.78 -19.26 -2.15
C ARG A 195 13.50 -19.45 -3.66
N GLU A 196 12.52 -20.29 -4.01
CA GLU A 196 12.06 -20.46 -5.39
C GLU A 196 11.45 -19.13 -5.91
N GLY A 197 10.62 -18.49 -5.05
CA GLY A 197 10.02 -17.19 -5.37
C GLY A 197 11.05 -16.08 -5.57
N VAL A 198 12.10 -16.04 -4.74
CA VAL A 198 13.24 -15.11 -4.91
C VAL A 198 13.87 -15.28 -6.30
N ALA A 199 14.16 -16.52 -6.72
CA ALA A 199 14.76 -16.77 -8.02
C ALA A 199 13.86 -16.27 -9.18
N ARG A 200 12.52 -16.33 -9.03
CA ARG A 200 11.59 -15.77 -10.01
C ARG A 200 11.63 -14.25 -10.03
N MET A 201 11.66 -13.61 -8.85
CA MET A 201 11.77 -12.15 -8.76
C MET A 201 13.08 -11.64 -9.35
N GLU A 202 14.20 -12.30 -9.09
CA GLU A 202 15.49 -11.96 -9.72
C GLU A 202 15.44 -12.10 -11.23
N LYS A 203 14.75 -13.14 -11.77
CA LYS A 203 14.54 -13.31 -13.21
C LYS A 203 13.75 -12.14 -13.79
N VAL A 204 12.64 -11.76 -13.16
CA VAL A 204 11.81 -10.62 -13.57
C VAL A 204 12.63 -9.33 -13.54
N ALA A 205 13.34 -9.09 -12.45
CA ALA A 205 14.17 -7.91 -12.27
C ALA A 205 15.26 -7.75 -13.33
N LYS A 206 15.91 -8.86 -13.71
CA LYS A 206 16.96 -8.89 -14.75
C LYS A 206 16.40 -8.68 -16.16
N ALA A 207 15.15 -9.06 -16.42
CA ALA A 207 14.54 -8.97 -17.76
C ALA A 207 14.14 -7.54 -18.14
N GLY A 208 13.88 -6.65 -17.18
CA GLY A 208 13.43 -5.31 -17.52
C GLY A 208 13.27 -4.33 -16.37
N SER A 209 14.34 -3.82 -15.79
CA SER A 209 14.31 -2.68 -14.84
C SER A 209 13.33 -2.80 -13.64
N GLY A 210 13.03 -4.00 -13.19
CA GLY A 210 12.14 -4.28 -12.08
C GLY A 210 12.75 -3.95 -10.72
N ALA A 211 12.83 -2.66 -10.37
CA ALA A 211 13.33 -2.24 -9.06
C ALA A 211 12.52 -2.81 -7.90
N ASP A 212 11.21 -2.93 -8.08
CA ASP A 212 10.28 -3.54 -7.13
C ASP A 212 10.51 -5.05 -6.98
N ALA A 213 10.79 -5.77 -8.08
CA ALA A 213 11.11 -7.18 -8.02
C ALA A 213 12.41 -7.45 -7.27
N TYR A 214 13.47 -6.65 -7.48
CA TYR A 214 14.68 -6.69 -6.68
C TYR A 214 14.40 -6.36 -5.20
N MET A 215 13.57 -5.38 -4.92
CA MET A 215 13.21 -5.02 -3.53
C MET A 215 12.48 -6.18 -2.84
N ILE A 216 11.54 -6.85 -3.52
CA ILE A 216 10.82 -8.01 -2.99
C ILE A 216 11.79 -9.19 -2.75
N ALA A 217 12.67 -9.47 -3.71
CA ALA A 217 13.68 -10.52 -3.56
C ALA A 217 14.58 -10.24 -2.35
N GLY A 218 15.16 -9.06 -2.27
CA GLY A 218 16.04 -8.66 -1.17
C GLY A 218 15.33 -8.64 0.19
N ALA A 219 14.10 -8.15 0.27
CA ALA A 219 13.31 -8.20 1.50
C ALA A 219 13.04 -9.65 1.95
N THR A 220 12.77 -10.55 0.99
CA THR A 220 12.55 -11.97 1.28
C THR A 220 13.85 -12.63 1.75
N LEU A 221 14.98 -12.31 1.14
CA LEU A 221 16.30 -12.80 1.54
C LEU A 221 16.69 -12.35 2.96
N LEU A 222 16.35 -11.10 3.36
CA LEU A 222 16.50 -10.65 4.75
C LEU A 222 15.74 -11.54 5.73
N GLN A 223 14.49 -11.91 5.38
CA GLN A 223 13.67 -12.81 6.20
C GLN A 223 14.24 -14.24 6.27
N LEU A 224 15.01 -14.65 5.26
CA LEU A 224 15.72 -15.93 5.21
C LEU A 224 17.11 -15.86 5.88
N ASN A 225 17.50 -14.71 6.47
CA ASN A 225 18.82 -14.41 7.02
C ASN A 225 19.97 -14.53 6.00
N GLU A 226 19.67 -14.40 4.70
CA GLU A 226 20.63 -14.42 3.60
C GLU A 226 21.07 -12.96 3.29
N TYR A 227 21.86 -12.37 4.21
CA TYR A 227 22.10 -10.93 4.26
C TYR A 227 22.93 -10.38 3.07
N GLU A 228 23.98 -11.10 2.63
CA GLU A 228 24.80 -10.63 1.49
C GLU A 228 24.04 -10.65 0.16
N PRO A 229 23.32 -11.73 -0.21
CA PRO A 229 22.43 -11.69 -1.38
C PRO A 229 21.36 -10.60 -1.26
N ALA A 230 20.73 -10.44 -0.08
CA ALA A 230 19.73 -9.40 0.17
C ALA A 230 20.31 -8.01 -0.12
N ARG A 231 21.50 -7.71 0.37
CA ARG A 231 22.19 -6.45 0.11
C ARG A 231 22.39 -6.22 -1.39
N GLY A 232 22.86 -7.24 -2.11
CA GLY A 232 23.06 -7.16 -3.54
C GLY A 232 21.79 -6.74 -4.30
N ASP A 233 20.67 -7.40 -4.02
CA ASP A 233 19.40 -7.12 -4.68
C ASP A 233 18.84 -5.74 -4.29
N LEU A 234 18.87 -5.40 -3.00
CA LEU A 234 18.38 -4.11 -2.50
C LEU A 234 19.19 -2.92 -3.05
N GLU A 235 20.49 -3.07 -3.23
CA GLU A 235 21.34 -2.08 -3.86
C GLU A 235 21.06 -1.96 -5.38
N GLN A 236 20.68 -3.05 -6.06
CA GLN A 236 20.19 -2.97 -7.43
C GLN A 236 18.86 -2.21 -7.50
N ALA A 237 17.93 -2.53 -6.60
CA ALA A 237 16.66 -1.79 -6.50
C ALA A 237 16.90 -0.29 -6.29
N LEU A 238 17.83 0.07 -5.39
CA LEU A 238 18.18 1.45 -5.07
C LEU A 238 18.79 2.19 -6.28
N ARG A 239 19.64 1.52 -7.07
CA ARG A 239 20.20 2.09 -8.32
C ARG A 239 19.12 2.34 -9.37
N LEU A 240 18.14 1.44 -9.48
CA LEU A 240 17.07 1.54 -10.48
C LEU A 240 16.00 2.57 -10.10
N ASN A 241 15.56 2.55 -8.86
CA ASN A 241 14.55 3.48 -8.36
C ASN A 241 14.75 3.81 -6.87
N PRO A 242 15.50 4.88 -6.55
CA PRO A 242 15.75 5.29 -5.17
C PRO A 242 14.52 5.83 -4.44
N ARG A 243 13.38 5.99 -5.14
CA ARG A 243 12.14 6.53 -4.55
C ARG A 243 11.13 5.46 -4.15
N LEU A 244 11.49 4.18 -4.26
CA LEU A 244 10.59 3.11 -3.80
C LEU A 244 10.34 3.24 -2.28
N PRO A 245 9.07 3.26 -1.86
CA PRO A 245 8.73 3.36 -0.44
C PRO A 245 9.33 2.21 0.37
N GLY A 246 9.95 2.52 1.51
CA GLY A 246 10.57 1.54 2.41
C GLY A 246 11.92 0.96 1.94
N LEU A 247 12.38 1.27 0.73
CA LEU A 247 13.61 0.70 0.20
C LEU A 247 14.86 1.08 1.04
N TYR A 248 14.98 2.32 1.46
CA TYR A 248 16.11 2.76 2.29
C TYR A 248 16.18 2.05 3.63
N THR A 249 15.04 1.72 4.23
CA THR A 249 14.97 0.93 5.48
C THR A 249 15.50 -0.47 5.27
N LEU A 250 15.08 -1.14 4.19
CA LEU A 250 15.58 -2.46 3.81
C LEU A 250 17.08 -2.46 3.50
N VAL A 251 17.56 -1.47 2.74
CA VAL A 251 18.98 -1.29 2.44
C VAL A 251 19.78 -1.07 3.73
N GLY A 252 19.30 -0.21 4.63
CA GLY A 252 19.91 0.01 5.94
C GLY A 252 20.00 -1.28 6.75
N THR A 253 18.91 -2.05 6.80
CA THR A 253 18.88 -3.34 7.49
C THR A 253 19.89 -4.34 6.89
N ALA A 254 19.94 -4.45 5.56
CA ALA A 254 20.89 -5.35 4.90
C ALA A 254 22.34 -4.96 5.21
N ARG A 255 22.67 -3.68 5.16
CA ARG A 255 24.01 -3.15 5.45
C ARG A 255 24.41 -3.35 6.92
N ASP A 256 23.49 -3.12 7.86
CA ASP A 256 23.72 -3.38 9.28
C ASP A 256 24.03 -4.87 9.52
N LYS A 257 23.24 -5.77 8.93
CA LYS A 257 23.45 -7.22 9.05
C LYS A 257 24.71 -7.73 8.37
N THR A 258 25.25 -7.01 7.39
CA THR A 258 26.53 -7.32 6.72
C THR A 258 27.73 -6.57 7.33
N GLY A 259 27.52 -5.78 8.39
CA GLY A 259 28.57 -5.09 9.13
C GLY A 259 28.91 -3.68 8.60
N ASP A 260 28.25 -3.22 7.54
CA ASP A 260 28.46 -1.88 6.98
C ASP A 260 27.66 -0.82 7.76
N VAL A 261 27.94 -0.72 9.07
CA VAL A 261 27.16 0.09 10.03
C VAL A 261 27.08 1.57 9.63
N LYS A 262 28.15 2.15 9.08
CA LYS A 262 28.19 3.55 8.65
C LYS A 262 27.25 3.81 7.48
N ASP A 263 27.22 2.91 6.52
CA ASP A 263 26.35 3.02 5.36
C ASP A 263 24.90 2.65 5.69
N ALA A 264 24.70 1.77 6.69
CA ALA A 264 23.40 1.50 7.28
C ALA A 264 22.81 2.76 7.94
N GLU A 265 23.58 3.45 8.78
CA GLU A 265 23.16 4.72 9.39
C GLU A 265 22.71 5.72 8.32
N THR A 266 23.51 5.87 7.26
CA THR A 266 23.17 6.77 6.15
C THR A 266 21.83 6.40 5.51
N ALA A 267 21.62 5.12 5.25
CA ALA A 267 20.37 4.64 4.64
C ALA A 267 19.16 4.86 5.57
N PHE A 268 19.26 4.58 6.88
CA PHE A 268 18.17 4.86 7.81
C PHE A 268 17.86 6.36 7.91
N ARG A 269 18.86 7.23 7.88
CA ARG A 269 18.63 8.67 7.84
C ARG A 269 17.91 9.11 6.57
N GLU A 270 18.20 8.52 5.40
CA GLU A 270 17.47 8.77 4.16
C GLU A 270 16.02 8.27 4.23
N ALA A 271 15.80 7.09 4.82
CA ALA A 271 14.45 6.59 5.07
C ALA A 271 13.61 7.57 5.89
N LEU A 272 14.18 8.10 6.98
CA LEU A 272 13.50 9.03 7.89
C LEU A 272 13.28 10.44 7.31
N LYS A 273 13.97 10.84 6.25
CA LYS A 273 13.65 12.08 5.52
C LYS A 273 12.33 11.97 4.77
N THR A 274 12.00 10.78 4.25
CA THR A 274 10.78 10.53 3.48
C THR A 274 9.62 10.07 4.36
N ASN A 275 9.91 9.24 5.35
CA ASN A 275 8.95 8.74 6.33
C ASN A 275 9.52 8.86 7.75
N PRO A 276 9.33 10.00 8.43
CA PRO A 276 9.81 10.18 9.80
C PRO A 276 9.25 9.16 10.79
N ASP A 277 8.09 8.56 10.51
CA ASP A 277 7.42 7.56 11.34
C ASP A 277 7.70 6.11 10.88
N ASP A 278 8.82 5.88 10.18
CA ASP A 278 9.30 4.53 9.91
C ASP A 278 9.84 3.91 11.21
N PHE A 279 9.14 2.90 11.71
CA PHE A 279 9.46 2.27 12.98
C PHE A 279 10.84 1.61 12.96
N GLU A 280 11.11 0.78 11.96
CA GLU A 280 12.36 0.04 11.83
C GLU A 280 13.56 0.99 11.67
N ALA A 281 13.44 2.02 10.85
CA ALA A 281 14.49 3.01 10.69
C ALA A 281 14.78 3.77 11.98
N ASN A 282 13.77 4.17 12.76
CA ASN A 282 13.95 4.79 14.06
C ASN A 282 14.62 3.84 15.06
N LEU A 283 14.18 2.57 15.13
CA LEU A 283 14.73 1.57 16.04
C LEU A 283 16.20 1.31 15.74
N TYR A 284 16.53 0.95 14.50
CA TYR A 284 17.89 0.58 14.14
C TYR A 284 18.87 1.76 14.17
N LEU A 285 18.43 2.94 13.73
CA LEU A 285 19.25 4.15 13.84
C LEU A 285 19.51 4.49 15.30
N GLY A 286 18.50 4.41 16.17
CA GLY A 286 18.64 4.59 17.60
C GLY A 286 19.63 3.60 18.22
N ALA A 287 19.56 2.32 17.87
CA ALA A 287 20.47 1.28 18.33
C ALA A 287 21.92 1.51 17.85
N ILE A 288 22.13 1.93 16.60
CA ILE A 288 23.46 2.29 16.05
C ILE A 288 24.06 3.46 16.83
N LEU A 289 23.29 4.50 17.04
CA LEU A 289 23.73 5.71 17.76
C LEU A 289 24.01 5.39 19.25
N TYR A 290 23.20 4.56 19.89
CA TYR A 290 23.44 4.05 21.23
C TYR A 290 24.81 3.33 21.34
N LYS A 291 25.08 2.40 20.42
CA LYS A 291 26.37 1.69 20.38
C LYS A 291 27.56 2.62 20.17
N ARG A 292 27.37 3.70 19.40
CA ARG A 292 28.38 4.74 19.16
C ARG A 292 28.52 5.72 20.33
N ARG A 293 27.65 5.65 21.34
CA ARG A 293 27.61 6.56 22.50
C ARG A 293 27.06 7.97 22.20
N ASP A 294 26.35 8.15 21.12
CA ASP A 294 25.58 9.38 20.81
C ASP A 294 24.21 9.30 21.49
N LEU A 295 24.22 9.34 22.83
CA LEU A 295 23.06 8.97 23.66
C LEU A 295 21.87 9.89 23.50
N ASP A 296 22.11 11.21 23.34
CA ASP A 296 21.03 12.20 23.17
C ASP A 296 20.28 11.98 21.86
N GLU A 297 21.01 11.76 20.77
CA GLU A 297 20.41 11.50 19.47
C GLU A 297 19.71 10.12 19.46
N ALA A 298 20.36 9.08 20.01
CA ALA A 298 19.78 7.75 20.17
C ALA A 298 18.44 7.80 20.89
N LYS A 299 18.35 8.59 21.99
CA LYS A 299 17.12 8.77 22.74
C LYS A 299 15.97 9.28 21.88
N GLY A 300 16.23 10.27 21.03
CA GLY A 300 15.20 10.86 20.16
C GLY A 300 14.56 9.82 19.23
N TYR A 301 15.37 8.95 18.63
CA TYR A 301 14.90 7.90 17.72
C TYR A 301 14.25 6.74 18.48
N LEU A 302 14.82 6.26 19.58
CA LEU A 302 14.24 5.18 20.39
C LEU A 302 12.91 5.59 21.02
N ASP A 303 12.80 6.82 21.54
CA ASP A 303 11.53 7.36 22.03
C ASP A 303 10.46 7.41 20.92
N ARG A 304 10.86 7.71 19.68
CA ARG A 304 9.93 7.68 18.53
C ARG A 304 9.52 6.26 18.18
N ALA A 305 10.45 5.32 18.14
CA ALA A 305 10.15 3.90 17.92
C ALA A 305 9.14 3.38 18.95
N LEU A 306 9.34 3.68 20.23
CA LEU A 306 8.41 3.30 21.30
C LEU A 306 7.03 3.97 21.19
N ARG A 307 6.95 5.21 20.70
CA ARG A 307 5.63 5.83 20.44
C ARG A 307 4.89 5.14 19.30
N LEU A 308 5.61 4.68 18.28
CA LEU A 308 5.03 4.00 17.12
C LEU A 308 4.58 2.58 17.46
N LYS A 309 5.42 1.82 18.20
CA LYS A 309 5.12 0.46 18.65
C LYS A 309 5.49 0.29 20.13
N PRO A 310 4.62 0.69 21.08
CA PRO A 310 4.94 0.65 22.51
C PRO A 310 5.22 -0.74 23.08
N SER A 311 4.67 -1.78 22.47
CA SER A 311 4.81 -3.17 22.90
C SER A 311 5.95 -3.93 22.21
N ASP A 312 6.69 -3.28 21.31
CA ASP A 312 7.79 -3.95 20.61
C ASP A 312 8.94 -4.26 21.57
N SER A 313 9.28 -5.54 21.68
CA SER A 313 10.26 -6.02 22.67
C SER A 313 11.67 -5.49 22.40
N MET A 314 12.08 -5.36 21.13
CA MET A 314 13.40 -4.84 20.78
C MET A 314 13.51 -3.34 21.09
N ALA A 315 12.49 -2.56 20.76
CA ALA A 315 12.46 -1.12 21.06
C ALA A 315 12.48 -0.87 22.58
N ARG A 316 11.76 -1.68 23.37
CA ARG A 316 11.76 -1.63 24.84
C ARG A 316 13.15 -2.01 25.39
N TYR A 317 13.76 -3.03 24.83
CA TYR A 317 15.10 -3.46 25.22
C TYR A 317 16.15 -2.35 24.96
N GLU A 318 16.23 -1.82 23.75
CA GLU A 318 17.20 -0.76 23.41
C GLU A 318 16.98 0.51 24.25
N ALA A 319 15.74 0.87 24.54
CA ALA A 319 15.42 2.00 25.43
C ALA A 319 15.82 1.71 26.89
N ALA A 320 15.66 0.48 27.37
CA ALA A 320 16.14 0.07 28.70
C ALA A 320 17.66 0.13 28.80
N MET A 321 18.36 -0.31 27.76
CA MET A 321 19.81 -0.22 27.66
C MET A 321 20.31 1.23 27.68
N LEU A 322 19.59 2.14 26.97
CA LEU A 322 19.90 3.57 27.00
C LEU A 322 19.71 4.15 28.41
N LYS A 323 18.61 3.82 29.12
CA LYS A 323 18.36 4.23 30.51
C LYS A 323 19.46 3.71 31.45
N SER A 324 19.83 2.42 31.32
CA SER A 324 20.95 1.82 32.07
C SER A 324 22.26 2.60 31.88
N THR A 325 22.57 2.94 30.62
CA THR A 325 23.77 3.69 30.30
C THR A 325 23.74 5.14 30.83
N SER A 326 22.56 5.74 30.94
CA SER A 326 22.33 7.07 31.49
C SER A 326 22.27 7.10 33.03
N GLY A 327 22.40 5.93 33.69
CA GLY A 327 22.39 5.81 35.17
C GLY A 327 21.01 5.61 35.79
N ASP A 328 19.94 5.54 34.99
CA ASP A 328 18.56 5.24 35.49
C ASP A 328 18.40 3.71 35.59
N TYR A 329 19.14 3.12 36.55
CA TYR A 329 19.21 1.65 36.73
C TYR A 329 17.87 1.07 37.17
N GLU A 330 17.12 1.75 38.02
CA GLU A 330 15.83 1.28 38.52
C GLU A 330 14.79 1.17 37.38
N THR A 331 14.71 2.17 36.51
CA THR A 331 13.78 2.13 35.39
C THR A 331 14.21 1.08 34.35
N ALA A 332 15.50 1.00 34.07
CA ALA A 332 16.03 -0.02 33.16
C ALA A 332 15.72 -1.44 33.67
N ALA A 333 15.95 -1.71 34.97
CA ALA A 333 15.66 -3.02 35.56
C ALA A 333 14.17 -3.37 35.46
N ARG A 334 13.25 -2.45 35.78
CA ARG A 334 11.81 -2.68 35.65
C ARG A 334 11.37 -3.02 34.22
N GLU A 335 11.92 -2.35 33.23
CA GLU A 335 11.59 -2.64 31.83
C GLU A 335 12.13 -4.02 31.41
N LEU A 336 13.33 -4.37 31.81
CA LEU A 336 13.92 -5.68 31.53
C LEU A 336 13.20 -6.81 32.29
N GLU A 337 12.77 -6.58 33.55
CA GLU A 337 11.93 -7.51 34.31
C GLU A 337 10.63 -7.86 33.56
N LEU A 338 10.02 -6.88 32.90
CA LEU A 338 8.84 -7.12 32.05
C LEU A 338 9.20 -7.92 30.80
N LEU A 339 10.34 -7.64 30.16
CA LEU A 339 10.77 -8.37 28.96
C LEU A 339 11.06 -9.84 29.25
N VAL A 340 11.75 -10.17 30.35
CA VAL A 340 12.01 -11.56 30.73
C VAL A 340 10.77 -12.29 31.22
N LYS A 341 9.77 -11.57 31.70
CA LYS A 341 8.45 -12.14 32.01
C LYS A 341 7.68 -12.50 30.74
N ASP A 342 7.76 -11.64 29.69
CA ASP A 342 7.08 -11.83 28.42
C ASP A 342 7.78 -12.93 27.58
N ASP A 343 9.13 -12.97 27.61
CA ASP A 343 9.97 -13.98 26.94
C ASP A 343 11.09 -14.47 27.88
N PRO A 344 10.83 -15.53 28.67
CA PRO A 344 11.80 -16.07 29.62
C PRO A 344 13.03 -16.75 28.99
N ASP A 345 13.01 -17.07 27.71
CA ASP A 345 14.12 -17.67 26.98
C ASP A 345 15.00 -16.61 26.27
N TRP A 346 14.67 -15.31 26.35
CA TRP A 346 15.47 -14.24 25.76
C TRP A 346 16.68 -13.91 26.62
N LEU A 347 17.88 -14.35 26.19
CA LEU A 347 19.11 -14.33 26.97
C LEU A 347 19.58 -12.94 27.37
N GLU A 348 19.58 -11.98 26.41
CA GLU A 348 20.21 -10.68 26.60
C GLU A 348 19.60 -9.86 27.76
N PRO A 349 18.26 -9.75 27.93
CA PRO A 349 17.68 -9.08 29.10
C PRO A 349 18.08 -9.69 30.44
N HIS A 350 18.24 -11.03 30.55
CA HIS A 350 18.71 -11.66 31.74
C HIS A 350 20.17 -11.31 32.08
N VAL A 351 21.03 -11.23 31.07
CA VAL A 351 22.44 -10.81 31.23
C VAL A 351 22.52 -9.40 31.80
N GLU A 352 21.68 -8.48 31.24
CA GLU A 352 21.67 -7.11 31.69
C GLU A 352 21.06 -6.97 33.10
N LEU A 353 19.96 -7.67 33.40
CA LEU A 353 19.37 -7.71 34.74
C LEU A 353 20.36 -8.21 35.81
N ALA A 354 21.09 -9.27 35.51
CA ALA A 354 22.13 -9.76 36.40
C ALA A 354 23.11 -8.63 36.76
N THR A 355 23.54 -7.85 35.79
CA THR A 355 24.47 -6.74 36.00
C THR A 355 23.82 -5.58 36.76
N LEU A 356 22.59 -5.21 36.40
CA LEU A 356 21.85 -4.10 37.03
C LEU A 356 21.53 -4.37 38.51
N TYR A 357 21.13 -5.58 38.86
CA TYR A 357 20.83 -5.92 40.24
C TYR A 357 22.06 -5.78 41.17
N TYR A 358 23.26 -6.10 40.69
CA TYR A 358 24.48 -5.83 41.49
C TYR A 358 24.72 -4.33 41.66
N ARG A 359 24.44 -3.50 40.64
CA ARG A 359 24.54 -2.03 40.76
C ARG A 359 23.49 -1.44 41.70
N LEU A 360 22.31 -2.05 41.77
CA LEU A 360 21.20 -1.68 42.64
C LEU A 360 21.30 -2.27 44.05
N HIS A 361 22.44 -2.85 44.42
CA HIS A 361 22.66 -3.52 45.72
C HIS A 361 21.65 -4.66 46.00
N ARG A 362 21.19 -5.36 44.96
CA ARG A 362 20.32 -6.56 45.00
C ARG A 362 21.11 -7.83 44.57
N PRO A 363 22.18 -8.27 45.33
CA PRO A 363 23.06 -9.32 44.86
C PRO A 363 22.37 -10.68 44.74
N GLU A 364 21.36 -10.97 45.58
CA GLU A 364 20.59 -12.20 45.51
C GLU A 364 19.81 -12.34 44.21
N ASP A 365 19.18 -11.27 43.75
CA ASP A 365 18.45 -11.24 42.49
C ASP A 365 19.44 -11.34 41.31
N GLY A 366 20.57 -10.64 41.39
CA GLY A 366 21.63 -10.78 40.39
C GLY A 366 22.19 -12.19 40.27
N ALA A 367 22.32 -12.93 41.40
CA ALA A 367 22.75 -14.32 41.39
C ALA A 367 21.70 -15.25 40.75
N LYS A 368 20.40 -15.02 40.98
CA LYS A 368 19.33 -15.78 40.33
C LYS A 368 19.35 -15.57 38.79
N GLU A 369 19.47 -14.36 38.34
CA GLU A 369 19.56 -14.07 36.89
C GLU A 369 20.79 -14.72 36.27
N ARG A 370 21.94 -14.73 36.92
CA ARG A 370 23.13 -15.46 36.45
C ARG A 370 22.88 -16.96 36.28
N GLN A 371 22.17 -17.59 37.21
CA GLN A 371 21.84 -19.03 37.07
C GLN A 371 20.93 -19.27 35.85
N ILE A 372 19.99 -18.34 35.56
CA ILE A 372 19.15 -18.40 34.36
C ILE A 372 20.02 -18.24 33.10
N VAL A 373 20.91 -17.25 33.07
CA VAL A 373 21.87 -17.03 31.96
C VAL A 373 22.72 -18.29 31.70
N ASP A 374 23.27 -18.92 32.75
CA ASP A 374 24.07 -20.16 32.62
C ASP A 374 23.23 -21.30 32.03
N SER A 375 21.98 -21.44 32.47
CA SER A 375 21.05 -22.45 31.98
C SER A 375 20.67 -22.21 30.50
N LEU A 376 20.32 -20.95 30.13
CA LEU A 376 19.98 -20.59 28.77
C LEU A 376 21.17 -20.78 27.81
N THR A 377 22.37 -20.37 28.25
CA THR A 377 23.59 -20.53 27.48
C THR A 377 23.90 -22.02 27.23
N ALA A 378 23.78 -22.88 28.26
CA ALA A 378 23.94 -24.32 28.11
C ALA A 378 22.90 -24.92 27.14
N LYS A 379 21.64 -24.47 27.22
CA LYS A 379 20.57 -24.90 26.31
C LYS A 379 20.87 -24.53 24.85
N GLN A 380 21.36 -23.30 24.62
CA GLN A 380 21.75 -22.84 23.27
C GLN A 380 22.94 -23.65 22.71
N GLN A 381 23.96 -23.93 23.54
CA GLN A 381 25.11 -24.76 23.15
C GLN A 381 24.71 -26.19 22.81
N ALA A 382 23.76 -26.78 23.58
CA ALA A 382 23.26 -28.13 23.33
C ALA A 382 22.43 -28.24 22.03
N GLN A 383 21.80 -27.16 21.58
CA GLN A 383 21.04 -27.14 20.34
C GLN A 383 21.91 -26.98 19.07
N GLY A 384 23.22 -26.69 19.23
CA GLY A 384 24.18 -26.45 18.16
C GLY A 384 23.91 -25.10 17.43
N PRO A 385 24.88 -24.65 16.62
CA PRO A 385 24.61 -23.47 15.75
C PRO A 385 23.45 -23.83 14.86
N GLY A 386 22.38 -22.98 14.90
CA GLY A 386 21.10 -23.24 14.27
C GLY A 386 21.24 -23.73 12.83
N LYS A 387 20.52 -24.82 12.53
CA LYS A 387 20.35 -25.38 11.19
C LYS A 387 19.42 -24.49 10.35
#